data_e3b1defdbb7c0cbf76b1f6a953ace3d6
#
_entry.id   e3b1defdbb7c0cbf76b1f6a953ace3d6
#
_cell.length_a   1.000
_cell.length_b   1.000
_cell.length_c   1.000
_cell.angle_alpha   90.00
_cell.angle_beta   90.00
_cell.angle_gamma   90.00
#
_symmetry.space_group_name_H-M   'P 1'
#
loop_
_entity.id
_entity.type
_entity.pdbx_description
1 polymer ?
#
loop_
_entity_poly.entity_id
_entity_poly.type
_entity_poly.pdbx_seq_one_letter_code
_entity_poly.pdbx_strand_id
1 'polypeptide(L)'
;MTTNRKIPMEHDKKIALVAHDNKKRDLLEWARFNRDLLAHHQVFATGTTGGILEQELGFSVTKLRSGPLGGDQQIGAKIVDNEIDFLIFFWDPLEPQPHDPDVKALLRMAVVWNIPIACNRASADFMISSPLMDGEYDRLVPDYEPYAARKVDLGEAAD
;
A
#
# COMPACT_ATOMS: atom_id res chain seq x y z
N MET A 1 13.48 -14.55 21.17
CA MET A 1 12.59 -14.93 20.06
C MET A 1 11.51 -13.89 19.88
N THR A 2 11.37 -13.36 18.67
CA THR A 2 10.29 -12.41 18.38
C THR A 2 8.98 -13.19 18.22
N THR A 3 7.98 -12.86 19.01
CA THR A 3 6.64 -13.40 18.83
C THR A 3 5.93 -12.67 17.69
N ASN A 4 5.08 -13.36 16.96
CA ASN A 4 4.27 -12.77 15.91
C ASN A 4 2.86 -12.48 16.41
N ARG A 5 2.31 -11.38 15.93
CA ARG A 5 0.89 -11.06 16.03
C ARG A 5 0.18 -11.41 14.74
N LYS A 6 -1.06 -11.83 14.87
CA LYS A 6 -1.94 -11.96 13.70
C LYS A 6 -2.70 -10.65 13.51
N ILE A 7 -2.64 -10.10 12.30
CA ILE A 7 -3.44 -8.95 11.90
C ILE A 7 -4.39 -9.45 10.81
N PRO A 8 -5.70 -9.49 11.08
CA PRO A 8 -6.65 -10.02 10.11
C PRO A 8 -6.81 -9.07 8.94
N MET A 9 -6.83 -9.63 7.75
CA MET A 9 -7.32 -8.98 6.54
C MET A 9 -8.71 -9.52 6.28
N GLU A 10 -9.67 -8.63 6.18
CA GLU A 10 -11.06 -9.00 5.95
C GLU A 10 -11.28 -9.53 4.54
N HIS A 11 -12.47 -10.07 4.28
CA HIS A 11 -12.85 -10.53 2.95
C HIS A 11 -12.73 -9.42 1.91
N ASP A 12 -13.22 -8.23 2.22
CA ASP A 12 -13.07 -7.05 1.36
C ASP A 12 -11.74 -6.38 1.66
N LYS A 13 -10.78 -6.52 0.73
CA LYS A 13 -9.44 -5.98 0.90
C LYS A 13 -9.43 -4.47 0.64
N LYS A 14 -8.54 -3.78 1.33
CA LYS A 14 -8.27 -2.36 1.14
C LYS A 14 -7.02 -2.22 0.29
N ILE A 15 -7.21 -1.86 -0.97
CA ILE A 15 -6.17 -1.91 -2.00
C ILE A 15 -5.80 -0.49 -2.43
N ALA A 16 -4.52 -0.13 -2.28
CA ALA A 16 -4.00 1.12 -2.80
C ALA A 16 -3.41 0.92 -4.20
N LEU A 17 -3.81 1.75 -5.14
CA LEU A 17 -3.32 1.77 -6.50
C LEU A 17 -2.54 3.06 -6.75
N VAL A 18 -1.26 2.92 -7.08
CA VAL A 18 -0.34 4.04 -7.31
C VAL A 18 0.44 3.80 -8.59
N ALA A 19 0.67 4.85 -9.34
CA ALA A 19 1.55 4.78 -10.51
C ALA A 19 2.28 6.11 -10.71
N HIS A 20 3.55 6.06 -11.10
CA HIS A 20 4.26 7.20 -11.66
C HIS A 20 3.63 7.59 -13.01
N ASP A 21 3.88 8.83 -13.46
CA ASP A 21 3.21 9.37 -14.64
C ASP A 21 3.36 8.47 -15.88
N ASN A 22 4.55 7.96 -16.14
CA ASN A 22 4.80 7.07 -17.26
C ASN A 22 4.19 5.67 -17.11
N LYS A 23 3.65 5.34 -15.95
CA LYS A 23 3.04 4.04 -15.65
C LYS A 23 1.53 4.11 -15.44
N LYS A 24 0.95 5.30 -15.47
CA LYS A 24 -0.50 5.49 -15.25
C LYS A 24 -1.34 4.76 -16.28
N ARG A 25 -0.89 4.74 -17.53
CA ARG A 25 -1.58 4.02 -18.59
C ARG A 25 -1.60 2.51 -18.32
N ASP A 26 -0.47 1.95 -17.92
CA ASP A 26 -0.37 0.53 -17.57
C ASP A 26 -1.28 0.18 -16.39
N LEU A 27 -1.31 1.03 -15.37
CA LEU A 27 -2.18 0.85 -14.22
C LEU A 27 -3.65 0.89 -14.62
N LEU A 28 -4.03 1.84 -15.47
CA LEU A 28 -5.40 1.97 -15.95
C LEU A 28 -5.85 0.75 -16.78
N GLU A 29 -5.00 0.27 -17.67
CA GLU A 29 -5.25 -0.94 -18.45
C GLU A 29 -5.41 -2.16 -17.54
N TRP A 30 -4.52 -2.31 -16.56
CA TRP A 30 -4.57 -3.39 -15.59
C TRP A 30 -5.87 -3.33 -14.75
N ALA A 31 -6.23 -2.14 -14.30
CA ALA A 31 -7.44 -1.94 -13.48
C ALA A 31 -8.72 -2.21 -14.29
N ARG A 32 -8.77 -1.81 -15.55
CA ARG A 32 -9.89 -2.13 -16.45
C ARG A 32 -10.05 -3.63 -16.63
N PHE A 33 -8.96 -4.33 -16.87
CA PHE A 33 -8.98 -5.79 -17.03
C PHE A 33 -9.47 -6.50 -15.77
N ASN A 34 -9.11 -5.98 -14.60
CA ASN A 34 -9.44 -6.56 -13.31
C ASN A 34 -10.61 -5.84 -12.61
N ARG A 35 -11.40 -5.08 -13.34
CA ARG A 35 -12.48 -4.26 -12.79
C ARG A 35 -13.43 -5.04 -11.89
N ASP A 36 -13.89 -6.20 -12.36
CA ASP A 36 -14.88 -6.98 -11.62
C ASP A 36 -14.31 -7.54 -10.32
N LEU A 37 -13.03 -7.89 -10.30
CA LEU A 37 -12.35 -8.32 -9.08
C LEU A 37 -12.15 -7.14 -8.12
N LEU A 38 -11.72 -5.99 -8.63
CA LEU A 38 -11.51 -4.78 -7.81
C LEU A 38 -12.80 -4.25 -7.22
N ALA A 39 -13.92 -4.39 -7.90
CA ALA A 39 -15.22 -3.88 -7.46
C ALA A 39 -15.70 -4.50 -6.14
N HIS A 40 -15.20 -5.67 -5.76
CA HIS A 40 -15.50 -6.32 -4.48
C HIS A 40 -14.67 -5.79 -3.31
N HIS A 41 -13.73 -4.91 -3.57
CA HIS A 41 -12.80 -4.40 -2.57
C HIS A 41 -12.90 -2.89 -2.44
N GLN A 42 -12.26 -2.35 -1.39
CA GLN A 42 -12.12 -0.91 -1.22
C GLN A 42 -10.84 -0.45 -1.93
N VAL A 43 -10.97 0.51 -2.84
CA VAL A 43 -9.86 1.01 -3.64
C VAL A 43 -9.49 2.42 -3.23
N PHE A 44 -8.20 2.62 -2.99
CA PHE A 44 -7.56 3.91 -2.74
C PHE A 44 -6.63 4.22 -3.90
N ALA A 45 -6.49 5.47 -4.27
CA ALA A 45 -5.55 5.88 -5.31
C ALA A 45 -5.03 7.28 -5.08
N THR A 46 -3.82 7.56 -5.55
CA THR A 46 -3.17 8.86 -5.42
C THR A 46 -3.39 9.73 -6.65
N GLY A 47 -3.32 11.04 -6.44
CA GLY A 47 -3.35 12.06 -7.49
C GLY A 47 -4.59 12.02 -8.37
N THR A 48 -4.38 12.38 -9.62
CA THR A 48 -5.42 12.35 -10.65
C THR A 48 -5.83 10.92 -11.03
N THR A 49 -4.99 9.95 -10.73
CA THR A 49 -5.25 8.53 -11.00
C THR A 49 -6.57 8.08 -10.37
N GLY A 50 -6.85 8.49 -9.14
CA GLY A 50 -8.09 8.13 -8.44
C GLY A 50 -9.33 8.61 -9.18
N GLY A 51 -9.34 9.84 -9.66
CA GLY A 51 -10.45 10.39 -10.43
C GLY A 51 -10.66 9.67 -11.77
N ILE A 52 -9.57 9.38 -12.47
CA ILE A 52 -9.61 8.64 -13.73
C ILE A 52 -10.15 7.22 -13.50
N LEU A 53 -9.66 6.53 -12.50
CA LEU A 53 -10.12 5.17 -12.17
C LEU A 53 -11.60 5.15 -11.81
N GLU A 54 -12.06 6.08 -11.00
CA GLU A 54 -13.47 6.17 -10.62
C GLU A 54 -14.37 6.37 -11.83
N GLN A 55 -13.97 7.30 -12.72
CA GLN A 55 -14.71 7.58 -13.95
C GLN A 55 -14.71 6.37 -14.90
N GLU A 56 -13.58 5.71 -15.07
CA GLU A 56 -13.41 4.58 -16.00
C GLU A 56 -14.00 3.27 -15.49
N LEU A 57 -13.88 3.02 -14.18
CA LEU A 57 -14.30 1.76 -13.59
C LEU A 57 -15.74 1.80 -13.07
N GLY A 58 -16.29 2.96 -12.80
CA GLY A 58 -17.68 3.13 -12.38
C GLY A 58 -17.97 2.72 -10.94
N PHE A 59 -16.94 2.62 -10.09
CA PHE A 59 -17.13 2.43 -8.65
C PHE A 59 -16.35 3.48 -7.85
N SER A 60 -16.69 3.64 -6.57
CA SER A 60 -16.05 4.64 -5.72
C SER A 60 -14.59 4.33 -5.44
N VAL A 61 -13.75 5.35 -5.55
CA VAL A 61 -12.32 5.29 -5.21
C VAL A 61 -12.04 6.37 -4.15
N THR A 62 -11.39 5.98 -3.06
CA THR A 62 -10.91 6.95 -2.08
C THR A 62 -9.65 7.62 -2.64
N LYS A 63 -9.74 8.92 -2.89
CA LYS A 63 -8.67 9.69 -3.53
C LYS A 63 -7.75 10.30 -2.49
N LEU A 64 -6.46 10.08 -2.66
CA LEU A 64 -5.40 10.66 -1.84
C LEU A 64 -4.67 11.74 -2.65
N ARG A 65 -3.75 12.45 -2.01
CA ARG A 65 -2.92 13.45 -2.70
C ARG A 65 -1.97 12.77 -3.68
N SER A 66 -1.49 13.50 -4.68
CA SER A 66 -0.44 12.99 -5.57
C SER A 66 0.85 12.69 -4.78
N GLY A 67 1.68 11.77 -5.30
CA GLY A 67 2.92 11.36 -4.65
C GLY A 67 3.80 12.53 -4.22
N PRO A 68 4.18 13.46 -5.14
CA PRO A 68 5.00 14.62 -4.80
C PRO A 68 4.39 15.57 -3.76
N LEU A 69 3.10 15.52 -3.55
CA LEU A 69 2.38 16.35 -2.57
C LEU A 69 2.04 15.61 -1.28
N GLY A 70 2.64 14.46 -1.06
CA GLY A 70 2.48 13.70 0.17
C GLY A 70 1.58 12.47 0.09
N GLY A 71 1.14 12.07 -1.11
CA GLY A 71 0.30 10.88 -1.28
C GLY A 71 0.96 9.60 -0.78
N ASP A 72 2.27 9.47 -0.99
CA ASP A 72 3.03 8.31 -0.53
C ASP A 72 3.05 8.22 1.00
N GLN A 73 3.20 9.36 1.70
CA GLN A 73 3.13 9.40 3.15
C GLN A 73 1.73 9.09 3.67
N GLN A 74 0.68 9.52 2.98
CA GLN A 74 -0.69 9.19 3.35
C GLN A 74 -0.93 7.67 3.28
N ILE A 75 -0.43 7.02 2.24
CA ILE A 75 -0.52 5.56 2.09
C ILE A 75 0.29 4.88 3.19
N GLY A 76 1.52 5.33 3.43
CA GLY A 76 2.38 4.79 4.48
C GLY A 76 1.72 4.85 5.85
N ALA A 77 1.11 5.98 6.21
CA ALA A 77 0.37 6.14 7.47
C ALA A 77 -0.82 5.17 7.55
N LYS A 78 -1.56 5.00 6.46
CA LYS A 78 -2.69 4.06 6.41
C LYS A 78 -2.26 2.59 6.52
N ILE A 79 -1.09 2.25 6.00
CA ILE A 79 -0.50 0.92 6.21
C ILE A 79 -0.20 0.69 7.70
N VAL A 80 0.42 1.66 8.35
CA VAL A 80 0.75 1.60 9.78
C VAL A 80 -0.52 1.44 10.64
N ASP A 81 -1.60 2.09 10.26
CA ASP A 81 -2.88 2.08 10.99
C ASP A 81 -3.81 0.92 10.56
N ASN A 82 -3.33 -0.01 9.75
CA ASN A 82 -4.10 -1.14 9.22
C ASN A 82 -5.33 -0.73 8.39
N GLU A 83 -5.25 0.40 7.72
CA GLU A 83 -6.30 0.91 6.84
C GLU A 83 -6.05 0.58 5.36
N ILE A 84 -4.90 0.01 5.03
CA ILE A 84 -4.55 -0.52 3.71
C ILE A 84 -3.95 -1.91 3.88
N ASP A 85 -4.46 -2.87 3.11
CA ASP A 85 -4.06 -4.29 3.14
C ASP A 85 -3.14 -4.69 2.00
N PHE A 86 -3.20 -3.96 0.88
CA PHE A 86 -2.46 -4.26 -0.35
C PHE A 86 -1.93 -2.97 -0.97
N LEU A 87 -0.71 -3.03 -1.49
CA LEU A 87 -0.12 -1.93 -2.25
C LEU A 87 0.23 -2.42 -3.66
N ILE A 88 -0.37 -1.81 -4.66
CA ILE A 88 -0.01 -1.99 -6.07
C ILE A 88 0.58 -0.67 -6.55
N PHE A 89 1.88 -0.66 -6.75
CA PHE A 89 2.64 0.53 -7.08
C PHE A 89 3.43 0.30 -8.38
N PHE A 90 2.91 0.78 -9.49
CA PHE A 90 3.60 0.73 -10.78
C PHE A 90 4.65 1.84 -10.83
N TRP A 91 5.80 1.49 -10.30
CA TRP A 91 6.94 2.37 -10.18
C TRP A 91 7.69 2.46 -11.51
N ASP A 92 8.14 3.68 -11.86
CA ASP A 92 9.02 3.91 -13.00
C ASP A 92 10.49 3.91 -12.56
N PRO A 93 11.26 2.86 -12.86
CA PRO A 93 12.65 2.77 -12.40
C PRO A 93 13.62 3.59 -13.26
N LEU A 94 13.17 4.13 -14.40
CA LEU A 94 14.01 4.81 -15.36
C LEU A 94 13.95 6.33 -15.29
N GLU A 95 12.94 6.86 -14.58
CA GLU A 95 12.72 8.30 -14.43
C GLU A 95 12.89 8.71 -12.97
N PRO A 96 13.88 9.56 -12.65
CA PRO A 96 14.01 10.10 -11.30
C PRO A 96 12.76 10.91 -10.93
N GLN A 97 12.30 10.70 -9.70
CA GLN A 97 11.15 11.42 -9.16
C GLN A 97 11.60 12.31 -7.99
N PRO A 98 11.01 13.49 -7.79
CA PRO A 98 11.36 14.35 -6.66
C PRO A 98 11.05 13.70 -5.30
N HIS A 99 10.20 12.69 -5.27
CA HIS A 99 9.77 11.97 -4.06
C HIS A 99 10.33 10.54 -3.97
N ASP A 100 11.42 10.22 -4.67
CA ASP A 100 12.04 8.88 -4.60
C ASP A 100 12.36 8.40 -3.18
N PRO A 101 12.84 9.25 -2.24
CA PRO A 101 13.01 8.83 -0.84
C PRO A 101 11.70 8.41 -0.17
N ASP A 102 10.59 9.05 -0.52
CA ASP A 102 9.26 8.72 0.02
C ASP A 102 8.77 7.37 -0.51
N VAL A 103 9.09 7.04 -1.76
CA VAL A 103 8.81 5.73 -2.35
C VAL A 103 9.52 4.62 -1.58
N LYS A 104 10.80 4.81 -1.26
CA LYS A 104 11.54 3.84 -0.44
C LYS A 104 10.95 3.69 0.95
N ALA A 105 10.56 4.79 1.58
CA ALA A 105 9.91 4.77 2.89
C ALA A 105 8.58 4.01 2.85
N LEU A 106 7.80 4.19 1.80
CA LEU A 106 6.54 3.50 1.60
C LEU A 106 6.74 1.97 1.46
N LEU A 107 7.69 1.56 0.63
CA LEU A 107 8.02 0.15 0.45
C LEU A 107 8.51 -0.48 1.76
N ARG A 108 9.30 0.26 2.54
CA ARG A 108 9.76 -0.18 3.85
C ARG A 108 8.59 -0.42 4.80
N MET A 109 7.60 0.47 4.84
CA MET A 109 6.42 0.30 5.69
C MET A 109 5.62 -0.95 5.32
N ALA A 110 5.50 -1.24 4.04
CA ALA A 110 4.84 -2.45 3.58
C ALA A 110 5.55 -3.73 4.08
N VAL A 111 6.87 -3.73 4.10
CA VAL A 111 7.66 -4.85 4.64
C VAL A 111 7.52 -4.95 6.16
N VAL A 112 7.62 -3.83 6.87
CA VAL A 112 7.47 -3.79 8.34
C VAL A 112 6.13 -4.39 8.78
N TRP A 113 5.06 -4.07 8.07
CA TRP A 113 3.70 -4.49 8.43
C TRP A 113 3.23 -5.73 7.64
N ASN A 114 4.13 -6.35 6.88
CA ASN A 114 3.89 -7.57 6.12
C ASN A 114 2.63 -7.51 5.26
N ILE A 115 2.48 -6.44 4.48
CA ILE A 115 1.41 -6.37 3.49
C ILE A 115 1.94 -6.77 2.10
N PRO A 116 1.12 -7.39 1.26
CA PRO A 116 1.49 -7.69 -0.12
C PRO A 116 1.75 -6.41 -0.92
N ILE A 117 2.84 -6.44 -1.71
CA ILE A 117 3.23 -5.33 -2.60
C ILE A 117 3.46 -5.87 -3.99
N ALA A 118 2.95 -5.16 -5.00
CA ALA A 118 3.31 -5.39 -6.41
C ALA A 118 3.88 -4.10 -6.98
N CYS A 119 5.10 -4.17 -7.51
CA CYS A 119 5.77 -3.03 -8.13
C CYS A 119 5.72 -3.07 -9.66
N ASN A 120 5.10 -4.09 -10.23
CA ASN A 120 4.91 -4.25 -11.67
C ASN A 120 3.64 -5.04 -11.96
N ARG A 121 3.28 -5.07 -13.24
CA ARG A 121 2.04 -5.69 -13.72
C ARG A 121 1.97 -7.19 -13.46
N ALA A 122 3.07 -7.91 -13.69
CA ALA A 122 3.10 -9.36 -13.49
C ALA A 122 2.83 -9.72 -12.02
N SER A 123 3.50 -9.05 -11.08
CA SER A 123 3.25 -9.27 -9.66
C SER A 123 1.81 -8.95 -9.28
N ALA A 124 1.24 -7.86 -9.82
CA ALA A 124 -0.15 -7.49 -9.59
C ALA A 124 -1.13 -8.57 -10.11
N ASP A 125 -0.85 -9.15 -11.28
CA ASP A 125 -1.66 -10.22 -11.84
C ASP A 125 -1.71 -11.45 -10.94
N PHE A 126 -0.55 -11.88 -10.44
CA PHE A 126 -0.48 -13.02 -9.52
C PHE A 126 -1.19 -12.72 -8.20
N MET A 127 -1.04 -11.51 -7.67
CA MET A 127 -1.68 -11.13 -6.40
C MET A 127 -3.20 -11.09 -6.51
N ILE A 128 -3.74 -10.42 -7.53
CA ILE A 128 -5.19 -10.27 -7.68
C ILE A 128 -5.88 -11.61 -8.00
N SER A 129 -5.14 -12.53 -8.58
CA SER A 129 -5.64 -13.86 -8.97
C SER A 129 -5.50 -14.90 -7.86
N SER A 130 -4.90 -14.55 -6.75
CA SER A 130 -4.70 -15.48 -5.62
C SER A 130 -6.04 -15.86 -4.99
N PRO A 131 -6.26 -17.16 -4.66
CA PRO A 131 -7.42 -17.57 -3.88
C PRO A 131 -7.52 -16.89 -2.51
N LEU A 132 -6.42 -16.37 -1.98
CA LEU A 132 -6.39 -15.63 -0.71
C LEU A 132 -7.14 -14.30 -0.78
N MET A 133 -7.41 -13.79 -1.99
CA MET A 133 -8.21 -12.57 -2.17
C MET A 133 -9.68 -12.75 -1.77
N ASP A 134 -10.19 -13.98 -1.83
CA ASP A 134 -11.62 -14.28 -1.67
C ASP A 134 -12.02 -14.69 -0.25
N GLY A 135 -11.19 -14.39 0.74
CA GLY A 135 -11.50 -14.76 2.12
C GLY A 135 -10.70 -13.97 3.12
N GLU A 136 -10.87 -14.33 4.37
CA GLU A 136 -10.08 -13.77 5.46
C GLU A 136 -8.67 -14.35 5.43
N TYR A 137 -7.69 -13.51 5.74
CA TYR A 137 -6.28 -13.88 5.82
C TYR A 137 -5.64 -13.21 7.03
N ASP A 138 -4.92 -13.98 7.82
CA ASP A 138 -4.19 -13.44 8.98
C ASP A 138 -2.73 -13.18 8.60
N ARG A 139 -2.36 -11.90 8.51
CA ARG A 139 -0.94 -11.53 8.36
C ARG A 139 -0.21 -11.79 9.66
N LEU A 140 0.94 -12.43 9.58
CA LEU A 140 1.83 -12.59 10.71
C LEU A 140 2.81 -11.41 10.74
N VAL A 141 2.69 -10.57 11.74
CA VAL A 141 3.54 -9.38 11.93
C VAL A 141 4.31 -9.56 13.23
N PRO A 142 5.63 -9.26 13.27
CA PRO A 142 6.35 -9.30 14.52
C PRO A 142 5.66 -8.43 15.56
N ASP A 143 5.65 -8.88 16.81
CA ASP A 143 5.13 -8.07 17.89
C ASP A 143 6.13 -6.95 18.23
N TYR A 144 5.76 -5.73 17.85
CA TYR A 144 6.60 -4.54 18.06
C TYR A 144 6.39 -3.87 19.43
N GLU A 145 5.48 -4.36 20.25
CA GLU A 145 5.23 -3.80 21.59
C GLU A 145 6.48 -3.74 22.47
N PRO A 146 7.31 -4.81 22.56
CA PRO A 146 8.55 -4.72 23.31
C PRO A 146 9.49 -3.64 22.80
N TYR A 147 9.54 -3.41 21.50
CA TYR A 147 10.34 -2.35 20.90
C TYR A 147 9.77 -0.96 21.23
N ALA A 148 8.45 -0.80 21.12
CA ALA A 148 7.77 0.46 21.45
C ALA A 148 7.89 0.82 22.95
N ALA A 149 7.92 -0.20 23.82
CA ALA A 149 8.02 -0.05 25.27
C ALA A 149 9.48 0.08 25.78
N ARG A 150 10.48 0.02 24.88
CA ARG A 150 11.88 0.10 25.28
C ARG A 150 12.17 1.40 26.01
N LYS A 151 12.98 1.31 27.05
CA LYS A 151 13.47 2.49 27.76
C LYS A 151 14.63 3.11 26.99
N VAL A 152 14.58 4.41 26.84
CA VAL A 152 15.67 5.20 26.28
C VAL A 152 16.45 5.80 27.44
N ASP A 153 17.75 5.49 27.50
CA ASP A 153 18.65 6.14 28.46
C ASP A 153 19.00 7.53 27.94
N LEU A 154 18.47 8.55 28.59
CA LEU A 154 18.72 9.95 28.23
C LEU A 154 19.97 10.50 28.94
N GLY A 155 20.66 9.64 29.76
CA GLY A 155 21.76 10.10 30.62
C GLY A 155 21.25 10.92 31.78
N GLU A 156 21.95 10.88 32.92
CA GLU A 156 21.71 11.85 33.99
C GLU A 156 22.32 13.18 33.53
N ALA A 157 21.56 14.26 33.66
CA ALA A 157 22.12 15.59 33.48
C ALA A 157 23.21 15.76 34.52
N ALA A 158 24.44 16.01 34.10
CA ALA A 158 25.52 16.36 34.99
C ALA A 158 25.17 17.70 35.65
N ASP A 159 24.99 17.68 36.94
CA ASP A 159 24.82 18.90 37.75
C ASP A 159 26.11 19.76 37.71
#